data_616ccf6cb5b1f257a0db806742d9c651
#
_entry.id   616ccf6cb5b1f257a0db806742d9c651
#
_cell.length_a   1.000
_cell.length_b   1.000
_cell.length_c   1.000
_cell.angle_alpha   90.00
_cell.angle_beta   90.00
_cell.angle_gamma   90.00
#
_symmetry.space_group_name_H-M   'P 1'
#
loop_
_entity.id
_entity.type
_entity.pdbx_description
1 polymer ?
#
loop_
_entity_poly.entity_id
_entity_poly.type
_entity_poly.pdbx_seq_one_letter_code
_entity_poly.pdbx_strand_id
1 'polypeptide(L)'
;MAGNYEIDNEKFGAFLVRLRKEKGMTQKELAEKLYVSDKAVSKWERGLSLPDIALLQPMAEVLGASVTELLSGQYIEQDQTLTVREVEPLLTGALHMTAQERERQRENRQKWGMRFWWALALCVVETVLLWRSAPASFWEGDSIFVILPPLMALIFGLYFIFFSKEKLPVFYDQYKVNFYSDGMFRMNVPGVYFNNSNWPHILDAVRAWACVTLGGWAVLYAAVRKLLAVLGASEWVQFGVLLPATLFVILGGLFIPIYLAGRKYG
;
A
#
# COMPACT_ATOMS: atom_id res chain seq x y z
N MET A 1 5.93 10.71 -37.29
CA MET A 1 5.20 11.20 -36.12
C MET A 1 4.60 9.98 -35.43
N ALA A 2 5.15 9.53 -34.32
CA ALA A 2 4.56 8.44 -33.54
C ALA A 2 3.32 9.00 -32.85
N GLY A 3 2.15 8.60 -33.30
CA GLY A 3 0.90 8.91 -32.62
C GLY A 3 0.95 8.34 -31.20
N ASN A 4 0.63 9.15 -30.22
CA ASN A 4 0.52 8.72 -28.82
C ASN A 4 -0.77 7.89 -28.73
N TYR A 5 -0.67 6.57 -28.93
CA TYR A 5 -1.79 5.64 -28.80
C TYR A 5 -2.00 5.33 -27.31
N GLU A 6 -2.62 6.26 -26.62
CA GLU A 6 -3.03 6.07 -25.25
C GLU A 6 -4.44 5.51 -25.23
N ILE A 7 -4.65 4.40 -24.48
CA ILE A 7 -6.00 3.84 -24.34
C ILE A 7 -6.83 4.87 -23.58
N ASP A 8 -7.95 5.27 -24.18
CA ASP A 8 -8.91 6.17 -23.56
C ASP A 8 -9.72 5.38 -22.50
N ASN A 9 -9.31 5.55 -21.23
CA ASN A 9 -9.94 4.88 -20.10
C ASN A 9 -11.43 5.21 -19.98
N GLU A 10 -11.85 6.42 -20.34
CA GLU A 10 -13.25 6.85 -20.27
C GLU A 10 -14.07 6.16 -21.34
N LYS A 11 -13.58 6.07 -22.57
CA LYS A 11 -14.23 5.34 -23.66
C LYS A 11 -14.32 3.85 -23.33
N PHE A 12 -13.23 3.25 -22.84
CA PHE A 12 -13.22 1.86 -22.38
C PHE A 12 -14.31 1.65 -21.33
N GLY A 13 -14.35 2.49 -20.28
CA GLY A 13 -15.30 2.37 -19.19
C GLY A 13 -16.76 2.54 -19.65
N ALA A 14 -17.03 3.53 -20.47
CA ALA A 14 -18.37 3.77 -21.03
C ALA A 14 -18.84 2.57 -21.89
N PHE A 15 -17.96 2.00 -22.70
CA PHE A 15 -18.25 0.83 -23.52
C PHE A 15 -18.48 -0.42 -22.67
N LEU A 16 -17.69 -0.61 -21.62
CA LEU A 16 -17.86 -1.69 -20.65
C LEU A 16 -19.25 -1.64 -19.98
N VAL A 17 -19.69 -0.45 -19.54
CA VAL A 17 -21.03 -0.23 -18.99
C VAL A 17 -22.11 -0.63 -20.00
N ARG A 18 -21.93 -0.24 -21.26
CA ARG A 18 -22.89 -0.55 -22.34
C ARG A 18 -23.01 -2.06 -22.54
N LEU A 19 -21.90 -2.75 -22.76
CA LEU A 19 -21.87 -4.19 -22.98
C LEU A 19 -22.48 -4.96 -21.80
N ARG A 20 -22.12 -4.58 -20.56
CA ARG A 20 -22.68 -5.22 -19.37
C ARG A 20 -24.21 -5.05 -19.29
N LYS A 21 -24.71 -3.83 -19.56
CA LYS A 21 -26.15 -3.57 -19.58
C LYS A 21 -26.89 -4.30 -20.70
N GLU A 22 -26.30 -4.43 -21.88
CA GLU A 22 -26.83 -5.21 -22.99
C GLU A 22 -26.97 -6.71 -22.63
N LYS A 23 -26.06 -7.22 -21.77
CA LYS A 23 -26.17 -8.59 -21.21
C LYS A 23 -27.08 -8.68 -19.97
N GLY A 24 -27.73 -7.58 -19.56
CA GLY A 24 -28.61 -7.55 -18.38
C GLY A 24 -27.89 -7.78 -17.04
N MET A 25 -26.58 -7.64 -16.98
CA MET A 25 -25.80 -7.92 -15.77
C MET A 25 -25.64 -6.69 -14.88
N THR A 26 -25.60 -6.90 -13.56
CA THR A 26 -25.13 -5.93 -12.57
C THR A 26 -23.62 -5.89 -12.53
N GLN A 27 -23.00 -4.85 -11.94
CA GLN A 27 -21.56 -4.79 -11.69
C GLN A 27 -21.06 -6.00 -10.88
N LYS A 28 -21.88 -6.41 -9.90
CA LYS A 28 -21.58 -7.55 -9.03
C LYS A 28 -21.55 -8.88 -9.82
N GLU A 29 -22.54 -9.12 -10.67
CA GLU A 29 -22.60 -10.33 -11.50
C GLU A 29 -21.44 -10.42 -12.51
N LEU A 30 -21.05 -9.27 -13.11
CA LEU A 30 -19.88 -9.22 -13.96
C LEU A 30 -18.62 -9.51 -13.16
N ALA A 31 -18.49 -8.92 -11.96
CA ALA A 31 -17.36 -9.16 -11.07
C ALA A 31 -17.23 -10.64 -10.66
N GLU A 32 -18.35 -11.28 -10.32
CA GLU A 32 -18.40 -12.71 -9.98
C GLU A 32 -17.93 -13.59 -11.16
N LYS A 33 -18.37 -13.28 -12.39
CA LYS A 33 -17.95 -14.02 -13.59
C LYS A 33 -16.47 -13.87 -13.93
N LEU A 34 -15.89 -12.70 -13.59
CA LEU A 34 -14.47 -12.41 -13.84
C LEU A 34 -13.57 -12.72 -12.63
N TYR A 35 -14.15 -13.22 -11.54
CA TYR A 35 -13.44 -13.50 -10.29
C TYR A 35 -12.70 -12.28 -9.74
N VAL A 36 -13.35 -11.12 -9.77
CA VAL A 36 -12.84 -9.84 -9.25
C VAL A 36 -13.84 -9.19 -8.28
N SER A 37 -13.46 -8.08 -7.65
CA SER A 37 -14.39 -7.31 -6.81
C SER A 37 -15.33 -6.43 -7.66
N ASP A 38 -16.54 -6.18 -7.16
CA ASP A 38 -17.48 -5.21 -7.71
C ASP A 38 -16.86 -3.78 -7.77
N LYS A 39 -16.04 -3.44 -6.79
CA LYS A 39 -15.27 -2.19 -6.76
C LYS A 39 -14.28 -2.09 -7.93
N ALA A 40 -13.67 -3.20 -8.35
CA ALA A 40 -12.77 -3.21 -9.52
C ALA A 40 -13.57 -2.89 -10.79
N VAL A 41 -14.68 -3.58 -11.01
CA VAL A 41 -15.57 -3.30 -12.15
C VAL A 41 -16.06 -1.86 -12.13
N SER A 42 -16.46 -1.35 -10.96
CA SER A 42 -16.88 0.05 -10.80
C SER A 42 -15.79 1.07 -11.14
N LYS A 43 -14.52 0.77 -10.83
CA LYS A 43 -13.39 1.63 -11.22
C LYS A 43 -13.16 1.62 -12.73
N TRP A 44 -13.21 0.45 -13.34
CA TRP A 44 -13.07 0.32 -14.79
C TRP A 44 -14.18 1.05 -15.54
N GLU A 45 -15.43 0.90 -15.11
CA GLU A 45 -16.58 1.56 -15.71
C GLU A 45 -16.54 3.10 -15.60
N ARG A 46 -15.86 3.62 -14.57
CA ARG A 46 -15.65 5.08 -14.39
C ARG A 46 -14.37 5.59 -15.05
N GLY A 47 -13.63 4.74 -15.76
CA GLY A 47 -12.37 5.12 -16.39
C GLY A 47 -11.21 5.40 -15.43
N LEU A 48 -11.36 5.05 -14.15
CA LEU A 48 -10.33 5.32 -13.13
C LEU A 48 -9.14 4.36 -13.20
N SER A 49 -9.32 3.19 -13.82
CA SER A 49 -8.27 2.21 -14.07
C SER A 49 -8.71 1.27 -15.19
N LEU A 50 -7.74 0.60 -15.81
CA LEU A 50 -7.98 -0.52 -16.72
C LEU A 50 -7.89 -1.86 -15.97
N PRO A 51 -8.55 -2.93 -16.46
CA PRO A 51 -8.32 -4.28 -16.00
C PRO A 51 -6.89 -4.74 -16.32
N ASP A 52 -6.41 -5.77 -15.62
CA ASP A 52 -5.19 -6.46 -16.00
C ASP A 52 -5.37 -7.08 -17.38
N ILE A 53 -4.29 -7.12 -18.18
CA ILE A 53 -4.31 -7.69 -19.53
C ILE A 53 -4.79 -9.14 -19.55
N ALA A 54 -4.52 -9.90 -18.49
CA ALA A 54 -4.98 -11.26 -18.32
C ALA A 54 -6.51 -11.38 -18.18
N LEU A 55 -7.20 -10.31 -17.81
CA LEU A 55 -8.65 -10.25 -17.66
C LEU A 55 -9.37 -9.82 -18.95
N LEU A 56 -8.65 -9.27 -19.92
CA LEU A 56 -9.28 -8.76 -21.16
C LEU A 56 -9.95 -9.89 -21.96
N GLN A 57 -9.30 -11.03 -22.08
CA GLN A 57 -9.86 -12.17 -22.81
C GLN A 57 -11.10 -12.77 -22.11
N PRO A 58 -11.07 -13.10 -20.79
CA PRO A 58 -12.27 -13.54 -20.07
C PRO A 58 -13.40 -12.51 -20.11
N MET A 59 -13.06 -11.22 -20.02
CA MET A 59 -14.06 -10.14 -20.10
C MET A 59 -14.73 -10.08 -21.47
N ALA A 60 -13.95 -10.18 -22.54
CA ALA A 60 -14.44 -10.24 -23.91
C ALA A 60 -15.41 -11.40 -24.12
N GLU A 61 -15.07 -12.58 -23.61
CA GLU A 61 -15.92 -13.78 -23.69
C GLU A 61 -17.24 -13.60 -22.91
N VAL A 62 -17.18 -13.11 -21.69
CA VAL A 62 -18.37 -12.88 -20.84
C VAL A 62 -19.30 -11.85 -21.46
N LEU A 63 -18.74 -10.78 -22.04
CA LEU A 63 -19.51 -9.68 -22.61
C LEU A 63 -19.93 -9.92 -24.07
N GLY A 64 -19.30 -10.89 -24.75
CA GLY A 64 -19.57 -11.20 -26.15
C GLY A 64 -19.05 -10.14 -27.11
N ALA A 65 -17.89 -9.55 -26.77
CA ALA A 65 -17.18 -8.60 -27.58
C ALA A 65 -15.75 -9.13 -27.84
N SER A 66 -15.04 -8.57 -28.80
CA SER A 66 -13.62 -8.84 -28.97
C SER A 66 -12.77 -8.00 -28.02
N VAL A 67 -11.56 -8.45 -27.72
CA VAL A 67 -10.59 -7.67 -26.92
C VAL A 67 -10.31 -6.32 -27.59
N THR A 68 -10.28 -6.30 -28.90
CA THR A 68 -10.03 -5.07 -29.70
C THR A 68 -11.17 -4.06 -29.53
N GLU A 69 -12.42 -4.52 -29.57
CA GLU A 69 -13.59 -3.65 -29.31
C GLU A 69 -13.58 -3.10 -27.87
N LEU A 70 -13.23 -3.93 -26.90
CA LEU A 70 -13.06 -3.48 -25.53
C LEU A 70 -12.02 -2.37 -25.43
N LEU A 71 -10.83 -2.57 -26.00
CA LEU A 71 -9.73 -1.61 -25.93
C LEU A 71 -9.99 -0.34 -26.76
N SER A 72 -10.72 -0.45 -27.86
CA SER A 72 -11.13 0.69 -28.70
C SER A 72 -12.33 1.45 -28.11
N GLY A 73 -13.07 0.83 -27.18
CA GLY A 73 -14.24 1.43 -26.56
C GLY A 73 -15.45 1.59 -27.49
N GLN A 74 -15.53 0.77 -28.53
CA GLN A 74 -16.61 0.81 -29.53
C GLN A 74 -16.75 -0.52 -30.27
N TYR A 75 -17.94 -0.78 -30.83
CA TYR A 75 -18.11 -1.88 -31.77
C TYR A 75 -17.33 -1.64 -33.06
N ILE A 76 -16.78 -2.71 -33.60
CA ILE A 76 -16.10 -2.70 -34.90
C ILE A 76 -17.09 -3.30 -35.89
N GLU A 77 -17.58 -2.50 -36.84
CA GLU A 77 -18.42 -3.01 -37.93
C GLU A 77 -17.62 -4.04 -38.72
N GLN A 78 -18.29 -5.16 -39.11
CA GLN A 78 -17.65 -6.32 -39.73
C GLN A 78 -16.89 -6.05 -41.04
N ASP A 79 -17.01 -4.85 -41.62
CA ASP A 79 -16.28 -4.45 -42.83
C ASP A 79 -14.90 -3.77 -42.51
N GLN A 80 -14.58 -3.51 -41.25
CA GLN A 80 -13.26 -3.01 -40.84
C GLN A 80 -12.48 -4.13 -40.17
N THR A 81 -11.86 -5.00 -40.97
CA THR A 81 -10.77 -5.82 -40.45
C THR A 81 -9.66 -4.91 -39.93
N LEU A 82 -9.60 -4.73 -38.62
CA LEU A 82 -8.47 -4.04 -38.00
C LEU A 82 -7.19 -4.74 -38.45
N THR A 83 -6.35 -4.00 -39.16
CA THR A 83 -5.05 -4.51 -39.55
C THR A 83 -4.21 -4.76 -38.31
N VAL A 84 -3.28 -5.69 -38.37
CA VAL A 84 -2.30 -5.95 -37.30
C VAL A 84 -1.63 -4.64 -36.83
N ARG A 85 -1.49 -3.67 -37.73
CA ARG A 85 -0.98 -2.33 -37.46
C ARG A 85 -1.85 -1.48 -36.50
N GLU A 86 -3.15 -1.73 -36.41
CA GLU A 86 -4.06 -0.98 -35.54
C GLU A 86 -4.25 -1.67 -34.19
N VAL A 87 -4.11 -3.00 -34.14
CA VAL A 87 -4.18 -3.80 -32.89
C VAL A 87 -2.88 -3.66 -32.07
N GLU A 88 -1.73 -3.66 -32.74
CA GLU A 88 -0.42 -3.59 -32.10
C GLU A 88 -0.22 -2.37 -31.18
N PRO A 89 -0.64 -1.14 -31.55
CA PRO A 89 -0.59 0.02 -30.65
C PRO A 89 -1.51 -0.10 -29.43
N LEU A 90 -2.69 -0.70 -29.57
CA LEU A 90 -3.63 -0.89 -28.46
C LEU A 90 -3.08 -1.86 -27.41
N LEU A 91 -2.50 -2.98 -27.89
CA LEU A 91 -1.82 -3.96 -27.00
C LEU A 91 -0.57 -3.33 -26.36
N THR A 92 0.19 -2.60 -27.15
CA THR A 92 1.39 -1.91 -26.66
C THR A 92 1.01 -0.86 -25.59
N GLY A 93 -0.08 -0.10 -25.78
CA GLY A 93 -0.61 0.83 -24.79
C GLY A 93 -0.97 0.14 -23.48
N ALA A 94 -1.69 -1.00 -23.52
CA ALA A 94 -2.04 -1.77 -22.31
C ALA A 94 -0.79 -2.30 -21.57
N LEU A 95 0.21 -2.75 -22.33
CA LEU A 95 1.49 -3.20 -21.76
C LEU A 95 2.28 -2.04 -21.14
N HIS A 96 2.26 -0.85 -21.79
CA HIS A 96 2.92 0.34 -21.25
C HIS A 96 2.30 0.82 -19.94
N MET A 97 0.97 0.81 -19.80
CA MET A 97 0.29 1.17 -18.54
C MET A 97 0.71 0.25 -17.39
N THR A 98 0.77 -1.06 -17.65
CA THR A 98 1.26 -2.04 -16.64
C THR A 98 2.74 -1.82 -16.32
N ALA A 99 3.57 -1.48 -17.31
CA ALA A 99 4.99 -1.18 -17.12
C ALA A 99 5.19 0.11 -16.30
N GLN A 100 4.44 1.18 -16.59
CA GLN A 100 4.49 2.43 -15.85
C GLN A 100 4.08 2.24 -14.38
N GLU A 101 3.06 1.43 -14.11
CA GLU A 101 2.64 1.15 -12.74
C GLU A 101 3.73 0.40 -11.96
N ARG A 102 4.38 -0.58 -12.59
CA ARG A 102 5.54 -1.29 -11.99
C ARG A 102 6.71 -0.34 -11.73
N GLU A 103 6.97 0.60 -12.64
CA GLU A 103 8.04 1.58 -12.45
C GLU A 103 7.73 2.53 -11.28
N ARG A 104 6.51 3.06 -11.20
CA ARG A 104 6.06 3.88 -10.04
C ARG A 104 6.19 3.14 -8.72
N GLN A 105 5.86 1.83 -8.69
CA GLN A 105 6.02 1.00 -7.50
C GLN A 105 7.49 0.83 -7.13
N ARG A 106 8.38 0.62 -8.10
CA ARG A 106 9.83 0.55 -7.90
C ARG A 106 10.39 1.86 -7.36
N GLU A 107 10.02 2.99 -7.98
CA GLU A 107 10.44 4.32 -7.51
C GLU A 107 9.97 4.58 -6.07
N ASN A 108 8.72 4.26 -5.76
CA ASN A 108 8.18 4.44 -4.41
C ASN A 108 8.98 3.59 -3.40
N ARG A 109 9.24 2.33 -3.72
CA ARG A 109 10.05 1.43 -2.89
C ARG A 109 11.47 1.95 -2.70
N GLN A 110 12.11 2.47 -3.75
CA GLN A 110 13.45 3.05 -3.66
C GLN A 110 13.47 4.30 -2.76
N LYS A 111 12.48 5.19 -2.91
CA LYS A 111 12.34 6.38 -2.05
C LYS A 111 12.18 6.01 -0.58
N TRP A 112 11.35 5.01 -0.27
CA TRP A 112 11.19 4.50 1.09
C TRP A 112 12.46 3.80 1.59
N GLY A 113 13.15 3.05 0.76
CA GLY A 113 14.44 2.43 1.09
C GLY A 113 15.50 3.47 1.47
N MET A 114 15.64 4.54 0.68
CA MET A 114 16.57 5.65 1.00
C MET A 114 16.22 6.32 2.34
N ARG A 115 14.93 6.64 2.56
CA ARG A 115 14.47 7.23 3.84
C ARG A 115 14.77 6.33 5.03
N PHE A 116 14.58 5.04 4.87
CA PHE A 116 14.83 4.04 5.89
C PHE A 116 16.32 3.95 6.25
N TRP A 117 17.22 3.93 5.27
CA TRP A 117 18.66 3.91 5.52
C TRP A 117 19.15 5.19 6.20
N TRP A 118 18.59 6.35 5.83
CA TRP A 118 18.88 7.60 6.54
C TRP A 118 18.36 7.59 7.98
N ALA A 119 17.15 7.09 8.20
CA ALA A 119 16.59 6.95 9.55
C ALA A 119 17.41 5.97 10.41
N LEU A 120 17.89 4.87 9.82
CA LEU A 120 18.75 3.92 10.51
C LEU A 120 20.11 4.54 10.87
N ALA A 121 20.73 5.26 9.95
CA ALA A 121 21.98 5.97 10.21
C ALA A 121 21.80 6.98 11.35
N LEU A 122 20.70 7.75 11.34
CA LEU A 122 20.37 8.68 12.41
C LEU A 122 20.16 7.97 13.74
N CYS A 123 19.43 6.84 13.76
CA CYS A 123 19.24 6.01 14.95
C CYS A 123 20.56 5.58 15.58
N VAL A 124 21.52 5.15 14.75
CA VAL A 124 22.87 4.76 15.23
C VAL A 124 23.58 5.95 15.85
N VAL A 125 23.56 7.11 15.19
CA VAL A 125 24.17 8.34 15.72
C VAL A 125 23.53 8.75 17.06
N GLU A 126 22.20 8.78 17.13
CA GLU A 126 21.46 9.10 18.36
C GLU A 126 21.81 8.14 19.51
N THR A 127 21.83 6.83 19.23
CA THR A 127 22.16 5.81 20.24
C THR A 127 23.60 5.97 20.75
N VAL A 128 24.56 6.22 19.86
CA VAL A 128 25.97 6.48 20.25
C VAL A 128 26.10 7.75 21.08
N LEU A 129 25.42 8.83 20.69
CA LEU A 129 25.44 10.08 21.43
C LEU A 129 24.83 9.91 22.83
N LEU A 130 23.70 9.21 22.93
CA LEU A 130 23.08 8.89 24.22
C LEU A 130 23.99 8.03 25.08
N TRP A 131 24.63 7.02 24.51
CA TRP A 131 25.55 6.15 25.25
C TRP A 131 26.74 6.94 25.84
N ARG A 132 27.23 7.91 25.09
CA ARG A 132 28.34 8.76 25.59
C ARG A 132 27.92 9.81 26.61
N SER A 133 26.69 10.30 26.54
CA SER A 133 26.20 11.41 27.36
C SER A 133 25.36 10.98 28.56
N ALA A 134 24.74 9.82 28.53
CA ALA A 134 23.88 9.34 29.60
C ALA A 134 24.69 8.60 30.69
N PRO A 135 24.33 8.76 31.98
CA PRO A 135 24.98 8.05 33.09
C PRO A 135 24.69 6.53 33.01
N ALA A 136 25.52 5.70 33.64
CA ALA A 136 25.35 4.25 33.68
C ALA A 136 23.97 3.82 34.21
N SER A 137 23.46 4.52 35.24
CA SER A 137 22.14 4.26 35.80
C SER A 137 20.97 4.37 34.81
N PHE A 138 21.13 5.21 33.76
CA PHE A 138 20.15 5.30 32.66
C PHE A 138 20.04 3.98 31.91
N TRP A 139 21.17 3.34 31.61
CA TRP A 139 21.18 2.10 30.83
C TRP A 139 20.75 0.87 31.65
N GLU A 140 20.96 0.90 32.96
CA GLU A 140 20.54 -0.20 33.84
C GLU A 140 19.01 -0.28 34.00
N GLY A 141 18.31 0.89 34.02
CA GLY A 141 16.87 0.93 34.21
C GLY A 141 16.05 1.05 32.91
N ASP A 142 16.52 1.86 31.96
CA ASP A 142 15.71 2.35 30.83
C ASP A 142 16.11 1.78 29.47
N SER A 143 17.18 1.00 29.40
CA SER A 143 17.71 0.49 28.11
C SER A 143 16.64 -0.19 27.24
N ILE A 144 15.72 -0.95 27.84
CA ILE A 144 14.64 -1.62 27.12
C ILE A 144 13.70 -0.64 26.42
N PHE A 145 13.37 0.48 27.08
CA PHE A 145 12.47 1.48 26.50
C PHE A 145 13.12 2.27 25.36
N VAL A 146 14.44 2.43 25.41
CA VAL A 146 15.20 3.09 24.33
C VAL A 146 15.38 2.18 23.14
N ILE A 147 15.66 0.89 23.35
CA ILE A 147 16.04 -0.07 22.31
C ILE A 147 14.84 -0.73 21.64
N LEU A 148 13.79 -1.06 22.39
CA LEU A 148 12.68 -1.87 21.88
C LEU A 148 11.91 -1.22 20.72
N PRO A 149 11.50 0.06 20.76
CA PRO A 149 10.79 0.68 19.64
C PRO A 149 11.62 0.76 18.35
N PRO A 150 12.89 1.21 18.35
CA PRO A 150 13.72 1.16 17.14
C PRO A 150 13.95 -0.27 16.62
N LEU A 151 14.10 -1.26 17.51
CA LEU A 151 14.25 -2.67 17.10
C LEU A 151 12.98 -3.17 16.39
N MET A 152 11.79 -2.87 16.93
CA MET A 152 10.53 -3.18 16.27
C MET A 152 10.41 -2.45 14.93
N ALA A 153 10.72 -1.16 14.91
CA ALA A 153 10.70 -0.36 13.69
C ALA A 153 11.70 -0.87 12.62
N LEU A 154 12.85 -1.38 13.05
CA LEU A 154 13.84 -2.01 12.16
C LEU A 154 13.26 -3.29 11.53
N ILE A 155 12.71 -4.20 12.34
CA ILE A 155 12.16 -5.48 11.87
C ILE A 155 10.98 -5.23 10.91
N PHE A 156 9.99 -4.44 11.32
CA PHE A 156 8.82 -4.13 10.49
C PHE A 156 9.21 -3.28 9.25
N GLY A 157 10.10 -2.32 9.42
CA GLY A 157 10.59 -1.49 8.32
C GLY A 157 11.30 -2.32 7.25
N LEU A 158 12.22 -3.20 7.64
CA LEU A 158 12.88 -4.13 6.72
C LEU A 158 11.86 -4.98 5.98
N TYR A 159 10.90 -5.57 6.70
CA TYR A 159 9.89 -6.41 6.09
C TYR A 159 9.01 -5.63 5.10
N PHE A 160 8.38 -4.53 5.54
CA PHE A 160 7.40 -3.80 4.72
C PHE A 160 8.02 -2.96 3.59
N ILE A 161 9.31 -2.61 3.66
CA ILE A 161 10.00 -1.89 2.58
C ILE A 161 10.57 -2.85 1.55
N PHE A 162 11.20 -3.95 1.97
CA PHE A 162 11.99 -4.79 1.06
C PHE A 162 11.30 -6.10 0.68
N PHE A 163 10.50 -6.70 1.55
CA PHE A 163 9.92 -8.02 1.35
C PHE A 163 8.44 -8.03 1.03
N SER A 164 7.66 -7.07 1.54
CA SER A 164 6.22 -7.06 1.31
C SER A 164 5.87 -6.78 -0.16
N LYS A 165 4.77 -7.36 -0.61
CA LYS A 165 4.24 -7.15 -1.96
C LYS A 165 3.52 -5.79 -2.03
N GLU A 166 3.75 -5.04 -3.10
CA GLU A 166 3.07 -3.77 -3.35
C GLU A 166 1.58 -3.95 -3.74
N LYS A 167 1.22 -5.15 -4.24
CA LYS A 167 -0.16 -5.53 -4.54
C LYS A 167 -0.52 -6.80 -3.79
N LEU A 168 -1.76 -6.84 -3.31
CA LEU A 168 -2.37 -8.02 -2.73
C LEU A 168 -2.87 -8.97 -3.83
N PRO A 169 -2.90 -10.30 -3.58
CA PRO A 169 -3.60 -11.25 -4.42
C PRO A 169 -5.07 -10.85 -4.63
N VAL A 170 -5.64 -11.20 -5.78
CA VAL A 170 -7.02 -10.89 -6.17
C VAL A 170 -8.05 -11.34 -5.12
N PHE A 171 -7.77 -12.40 -4.39
CA PHE A 171 -8.56 -12.90 -3.27
C PHE A 171 -8.95 -11.80 -2.26
N TYR A 172 -8.05 -10.84 -1.98
CA TYR A 172 -8.33 -9.75 -1.05
C TYR A 172 -9.33 -8.72 -1.60
N ASP A 173 -9.47 -8.62 -2.90
CA ASP A 173 -10.46 -7.76 -3.55
C ASP A 173 -11.82 -8.46 -3.66
N GLN A 174 -11.83 -9.80 -3.73
CA GLN A 174 -13.05 -10.61 -3.84
C GLN A 174 -13.77 -10.79 -2.50
N TYR A 175 -13.01 -10.98 -1.43
CA TYR A 175 -13.54 -11.31 -0.11
C TYR A 175 -13.23 -10.20 0.91
N LYS A 176 -14.13 -9.98 1.87
CA LYS A 176 -13.90 -9.07 2.99
C LYS A 176 -12.95 -9.71 4.00
N VAL A 177 -11.66 -9.61 3.74
CA VAL A 177 -10.60 -10.21 4.55
C VAL A 177 -10.04 -9.19 5.51
N ASN A 178 -10.12 -9.44 6.81
CA ASN A 178 -9.64 -8.55 7.88
C ASN A 178 -8.22 -8.87 8.34
N PHE A 179 -7.51 -9.75 7.65
CA PHE A 179 -6.11 -10.06 7.94
C PHE A 179 -5.27 -9.99 6.67
N TYR A 180 -4.01 -9.64 6.84
CA TYR A 180 -2.97 -9.77 5.82
C TYR A 180 -2.09 -10.96 6.18
N SER A 181 -1.74 -11.78 5.19
CA SER A 181 -0.78 -12.87 5.35
C SER A 181 -0.04 -13.12 4.04
N ASP A 182 1.27 -13.29 4.12
CA ASP A 182 2.12 -13.68 2.99
C ASP A 182 2.94 -14.96 3.27
N GLY A 183 2.55 -15.69 4.31
CA GLY A 183 3.19 -16.93 4.75
C GLY A 183 4.25 -16.72 5.84
N MET A 184 4.98 -15.60 5.85
CA MET A 184 5.97 -15.28 6.89
C MET A 184 5.39 -14.37 7.98
N PHE A 185 4.53 -13.46 7.58
CA PHE A 185 3.95 -12.46 8.46
C PHE A 185 2.42 -12.48 8.37
N ARG A 186 1.75 -12.39 9.52
CA ARG A 186 0.30 -12.28 9.60
C ARG A 186 -0.09 -11.12 10.49
N MET A 187 -0.96 -10.25 9.98
CA MET A 187 -1.50 -9.10 10.69
C MET A 187 -3.02 -9.13 10.60
N ASN A 188 -3.68 -8.97 11.74
CA ASN A 188 -5.12 -8.81 11.83
C ASN A 188 -5.44 -7.42 12.39
N VAL A 189 -6.26 -6.63 11.68
CA VAL A 189 -6.69 -5.31 12.13
C VAL A 189 -8.21 -5.29 12.18
N PRO A 190 -8.81 -5.36 13.36
CA PRO A 190 -10.26 -5.33 13.51
C PRO A 190 -10.88 -4.10 12.85
N GLY A 191 -11.94 -4.31 12.06
CA GLY A 191 -12.66 -3.23 11.38
C GLY A 191 -12.01 -2.70 10.10
N VAL A 192 -10.91 -3.31 9.64
CA VAL A 192 -10.25 -3.02 8.35
C VAL A 192 -10.35 -4.25 7.46
N TYR A 193 -10.83 -4.07 6.24
CA TYR A 193 -10.79 -5.10 5.19
C TYR A 193 -9.70 -4.74 4.19
N PHE A 194 -8.69 -5.61 4.10
CA PHE A 194 -7.57 -5.40 3.20
C PHE A 194 -7.99 -5.60 1.74
N ASN A 195 -7.61 -4.68 0.87
CA ASN A 195 -7.83 -4.74 -0.58
C ASN A 195 -6.79 -3.88 -1.32
N ASN A 196 -6.71 -4.00 -2.64
CA ASN A 196 -5.75 -3.24 -3.45
C ASN A 196 -6.02 -1.73 -3.51
N SER A 197 -7.17 -1.25 -3.00
CA SER A 197 -7.42 0.19 -2.89
C SER A 197 -6.76 0.80 -1.66
N ASN A 198 -6.78 0.11 -0.52
CA ASN A 198 -6.23 0.64 0.74
C ASN A 198 -4.80 0.15 1.03
N TRP A 199 -4.38 -0.97 0.43
CA TRP A 199 -3.08 -1.58 0.71
C TRP A 199 -1.88 -0.65 0.48
N PRO A 200 -1.76 0.12 -0.62
CA PRO A 200 -0.65 1.06 -0.80
C PRO A 200 -0.57 2.10 0.32
N HIS A 201 -1.72 2.62 0.76
CA HIS A 201 -1.79 3.60 1.85
C HIS A 201 -1.42 3.00 3.21
N ILE A 202 -1.78 1.74 3.44
CA ILE A 202 -1.38 0.97 4.63
C ILE A 202 0.13 0.74 4.62
N LEU A 203 0.70 0.34 3.49
CA LEU A 203 2.16 0.16 3.34
C LEU A 203 2.90 1.46 3.63
N ASP A 204 2.47 2.57 3.05
CA ASP A 204 3.10 3.87 3.27
C ASP A 204 2.99 4.31 4.74
N ALA A 205 1.87 4.02 5.41
CA ALA A 205 1.69 4.31 6.83
C ALA A 205 2.68 3.53 7.72
N VAL A 206 2.85 2.22 7.46
CA VAL A 206 3.81 1.38 8.21
C VAL A 206 5.25 1.80 7.94
N ARG A 207 5.59 2.08 6.69
CA ARG A 207 6.91 2.57 6.28
C ARG A 207 7.26 3.91 6.94
N ALA A 208 6.29 4.83 6.97
CA ALA A 208 6.44 6.13 7.66
C ALA A 208 6.66 5.94 9.15
N TRP A 209 5.83 5.12 9.82
CA TRP A 209 6.01 4.80 11.23
C TRP A 209 7.41 4.23 11.52
N ALA A 210 7.88 3.29 10.71
CA ALA A 210 9.21 2.70 10.89
C ALA A 210 10.32 3.75 10.79
N CYS A 211 10.28 4.61 9.75
CA CYS A 211 11.29 5.66 9.57
C CYS A 211 11.26 6.70 10.71
N VAL A 212 10.08 7.14 11.12
CA VAL A 212 9.93 8.13 12.20
C VAL A 212 10.38 7.57 13.55
N THR A 213 10.02 6.31 13.83
CA THR A 213 10.42 5.66 15.09
C THR A 213 11.93 5.41 15.11
N LEU A 214 12.54 4.96 14.01
CA LEU A 214 13.99 4.80 13.92
C LEU A 214 14.74 6.13 14.12
N GLY A 215 14.31 7.18 13.40
CA GLY A 215 15.06 8.41 13.35
C GLY A 215 14.69 9.46 14.41
N GLY A 216 13.86 9.13 15.40
CA GLY A 216 13.45 10.15 16.38
C GLY A 216 13.13 9.64 17.77
N TRP A 217 12.99 8.33 17.95
CA TRP A 217 12.55 7.80 19.24
C TRP A 217 13.55 8.03 20.37
N ALA A 218 14.83 7.76 20.14
CA ALA A 218 15.85 7.84 21.17
C ALA A 218 15.99 9.26 21.73
N VAL A 219 15.96 10.25 20.85
CA VAL A 219 15.99 11.69 21.25
C VAL A 219 14.71 12.07 21.97
N LEU A 220 13.54 11.67 21.46
CA LEU A 220 12.25 11.96 22.10
C LEU A 220 12.20 11.36 23.51
N TYR A 221 12.58 10.10 23.65
CA TYR A 221 12.64 9.42 24.94
C TYR A 221 13.54 10.15 25.92
N ALA A 222 14.77 10.46 25.53
CA ALA A 222 15.73 11.17 26.37
C ALA A 222 15.22 12.58 26.76
N ALA A 223 14.59 13.30 25.83
CA ALA A 223 14.02 14.63 26.10
C ALA A 223 12.87 14.56 27.12
N VAL A 224 11.94 13.62 26.96
CA VAL A 224 10.81 13.43 27.90
C VAL A 224 11.34 13.04 29.28
N ARG A 225 12.27 12.09 29.35
CA ARG A 225 12.89 11.69 30.61
C ARG A 225 13.59 12.86 31.34
N LYS A 226 14.37 13.62 30.58
CA LYS A 226 15.05 14.82 31.14
C LYS A 226 14.04 15.86 31.65
N LEU A 227 12.96 16.09 30.90
CA LEU A 227 11.89 16.99 31.32
C LEU A 227 11.24 16.52 32.63
N LEU A 228 10.89 15.24 32.74
CA LEU A 228 10.32 14.67 33.97
C LEU A 228 11.29 14.79 35.16
N ALA A 229 12.58 14.57 34.94
CA ALA A 229 13.60 14.75 35.98
C ALA A 229 13.71 16.21 36.44
N VAL A 230 13.68 17.18 35.50
CA VAL A 230 13.69 18.63 35.83
C VAL A 230 12.44 19.04 36.62
N LEU A 231 11.29 18.42 36.34
CA LEU A 231 10.04 18.65 37.06
C LEU A 231 10.02 17.95 38.44
N GLY A 232 11.09 17.27 38.84
CA GLY A 232 11.18 16.58 40.12
C GLY A 232 10.34 15.32 40.24
N ALA A 233 9.97 14.72 39.09
CA ALA A 233 9.19 13.48 39.08
C ALA A 233 10.01 12.33 39.68
N SER A 234 9.41 11.56 40.61
CA SER A 234 10.03 10.35 41.15
C SER A 234 10.21 9.30 40.05
N GLU A 235 11.10 8.34 40.28
CA GLU A 235 11.36 7.25 39.33
C GLU A 235 10.08 6.48 38.97
N TRP A 236 9.21 6.23 39.95
CA TRP A 236 7.91 5.60 39.72
C TRP A 236 7.00 6.39 38.79
N VAL A 237 6.99 7.73 38.93
CA VAL A 237 6.21 8.62 38.03
C VAL A 237 6.81 8.61 36.64
N GLN A 238 8.14 8.68 36.53
CA GLN A 238 8.83 8.56 35.24
C GLN A 238 8.50 7.27 34.54
N PHE A 239 8.60 6.13 35.23
CA PHE A 239 8.22 4.82 34.71
C PHE A 239 6.74 4.77 34.29
N GLY A 240 5.83 5.30 35.12
CA GLY A 240 4.39 5.38 34.83
C GLY A 240 4.02 6.21 33.61
N VAL A 241 4.89 7.13 33.16
CA VAL A 241 4.71 7.93 31.93
C VAL A 241 5.42 7.28 30.73
N LEU A 242 6.66 6.85 30.92
CA LEU A 242 7.50 6.34 29.82
C LEU A 242 7.06 4.98 29.31
N LEU A 243 6.57 4.09 30.15
CA LEU A 243 6.07 2.79 29.75
C LEU A 243 4.84 2.89 28.81
N PRO A 244 3.76 3.60 29.18
CA PRO A 244 2.63 3.81 28.28
C PRO A 244 3.00 4.56 27.00
N ALA A 245 3.89 5.56 27.07
CA ALA A 245 4.37 6.27 25.89
C ALA A 245 5.11 5.34 24.92
N THR A 246 5.98 4.46 25.43
CA THR A 246 6.68 3.46 24.63
C THR A 246 5.71 2.47 23.97
N LEU A 247 4.76 1.94 24.73
CA LEU A 247 3.73 1.05 24.21
C LEU A 247 2.84 1.75 23.17
N PHE A 248 2.51 3.01 23.40
CA PHE A 248 1.74 3.80 22.43
C PHE A 248 2.49 4.00 21.12
N VAL A 249 3.79 4.26 21.14
CA VAL A 249 4.60 4.38 19.91
C VAL A 249 4.69 3.05 19.18
N ILE A 250 4.87 1.94 19.88
CA ILE A 250 4.95 0.61 19.27
C ILE A 250 3.59 0.18 18.70
N LEU A 251 2.55 0.20 19.51
CA LEU A 251 1.24 -0.34 19.13
C LEU A 251 0.37 0.73 18.46
N GLY A 252 0.16 1.88 19.12
CA GLY A 252 -0.66 2.96 18.60
C GLY A 252 -0.06 3.58 17.35
N GLY A 253 1.24 3.86 17.36
CA GLY A 253 1.96 4.43 16.22
C GLY A 253 1.94 3.52 14.98
N LEU A 254 1.91 2.21 15.17
CA LEU A 254 1.78 1.24 14.09
C LEU A 254 0.31 1.05 13.67
N PHE A 255 -0.57 0.70 14.60
CA PHE A 255 -1.93 0.26 14.27
C PHE A 255 -2.92 1.39 13.96
N ILE A 256 -2.78 2.57 14.58
CA ILE A 256 -3.69 3.69 14.32
C ILE A 256 -3.61 4.18 12.86
N PRO A 257 -2.42 4.46 12.29
CA PRO A 257 -2.32 4.84 10.88
C PRO A 257 -2.81 3.76 9.92
N ILE A 258 -2.55 2.48 10.21
CA ILE A 258 -3.07 1.34 9.44
C ILE A 258 -4.60 1.34 9.45
N TYR A 259 -5.21 1.50 10.63
CA TYR A 259 -6.66 1.54 10.80
C TYR A 259 -7.28 2.72 10.04
N LEU A 260 -6.69 3.92 10.18
CA LEU A 260 -7.19 5.12 9.50
C LEU A 260 -7.05 5.00 7.98
N ALA A 261 -5.90 4.54 7.48
CA ALA A 261 -5.69 4.30 6.05
C ALA A 261 -6.65 3.22 5.53
N GLY A 262 -6.79 2.12 6.25
CA GLY A 262 -7.67 1.01 5.90
C GLY A 262 -9.15 1.41 5.80
N ARG A 263 -9.64 2.27 6.69
CA ARG A 263 -11.03 2.76 6.66
C ARG A 263 -11.28 3.87 5.65
N LYS A 264 -10.30 4.74 5.44
CA LYS A 264 -10.46 5.88 4.52
C LYS A 264 -10.48 5.45 3.06
N TYR A 265 -9.71 4.42 2.70
CA TYR A 265 -9.51 3.98 1.32
C TYR A 265 -10.08 2.58 1.03
N GLY A 266 -10.73 1.97 2.02
CA GLY A 266 -11.32 0.63 1.96
C GLY A 266 -12.79 0.56 1.54
#